data_853548c08b5d8fc2ecb726e1f715b19f
#
_entry.id   853548c08b5d8fc2ecb726e1f715b19f
#
_cell.length_a   1.000
_cell.length_b   1.000
_cell.length_c   1.000
_cell.angle_alpha   90.00
_cell.angle_beta   90.00
_cell.angle_gamma   90.00
#
_symmetry.space_group_name_H-M   'P 1'
#
loop_
_entity.id
_entity.type
_entity.pdbx_description
1 polymer ?
#
loop_
_entity_poly.entity_id
_entity_poly.type
_entity_poly.pdbx_seq_one_letter_code
_entity_poly.pdbx_strand_id
1 'polypeptide(L)'
;MSFQVSVQPSGRSFSVNPDEAVLAAAIRQGIGLPYGCKDGACGSCKCRKLEGSVSHGPHQAKALSAEEEAAGFVLTCCAVPHSDLVLESRQVTDENAFQIKKMPVRVASLQRLSPDVIGLRLQLPASDVFKYHAGQYVEFLLRDGDRRSYSMANAPHTQTETPGIELHIRHMPGGKFTDQVFSTMKEKDILRIEGPYGSFFLREDSAKPMILLASGTGFAPIKALIEHMQFKGITRPAVLYWGGRRPVDLYMQDWVQARLAEMPQLRFVPVVSDALPEDQWTGRTGFVHQAVLQDFADLSGHQVYACGAPIVIDSAKADYTALAGLPEDEFFADSFTTEADKAKDLQAS
;
A
#
# COMPACT_ATOMS: atom_id res chain seq x y z
N MET A 1 -29.55 14.02 9.81
CA MET A 1 -29.23 13.22 11.03
C MET A 1 -27.97 12.45 10.71
N SER A 2 -27.01 12.35 11.62
CA SER A 2 -25.81 11.54 11.46
C SER A 2 -26.06 10.14 12.02
N PHE A 3 -25.38 9.14 11.47
CA PHE A 3 -25.40 7.77 11.96
C PHE A 3 -24.17 7.50 12.83
N GLN A 4 -24.30 6.63 13.82
CA GLN A 4 -23.19 6.17 14.63
C GLN A 4 -22.64 4.87 14.06
N VAL A 5 -21.32 4.78 13.96
CA VAL A 5 -20.61 3.56 13.57
C VAL A 5 -19.72 3.14 14.73
N SER A 6 -19.89 1.92 15.21
CA SER A 6 -19.01 1.30 16.20
C SER A 6 -18.22 0.15 15.57
N VAL A 7 -16.95 -0.01 15.98
CA VAL A 7 -16.05 -1.02 15.43
C VAL A 7 -15.61 -1.98 16.53
N GLN A 8 -15.86 -3.25 16.32
CA GLN A 8 -15.45 -4.32 17.25
C GLN A 8 -14.21 -5.06 16.72
N PRO A 9 -13.35 -5.60 17.58
CA PRO A 9 -13.42 -5.57 19.06
C PRO A 9 -12.89 -4.28 19.70
N SER A 10 -12.38 -3.30 18.91
CA SER A 10 -11.70 -2.11 19.42
C SER A 10 -12.59 -1.20 20.30
N GLY A 11 -13.91 -1.28 20.15
CA GLY A 11 -14.87 -0.41 20.83
C GLY A 11 -14.87 1.04 20.34
N ARG A 12 -14.11 1.36 19.27
CA ARG A 12 -14.08 2.71 18.69
C ARG A 12 -15.39 3.05 18.04
N SER A 13 -15.80 4.33 18.13
CA SER A 13 -17.01 4.82 17.50
C SER A 13 -16.77 6.19 16.88
N PHE A 14 -17.52 6.48 15.81
CA PHE A 14 -17.49 7.75 15.10
C PHE A 14 -18.83 8.04 14.42
N SER A 15 -19.06 9.30 14.08
CA SER A 15 -20.28 9.72 13.40
C SER A 15 -20.07 9.85 11.90
N VAL A 16 -21.05 9.41 11.12
CA VAL A 16 -21.09 9.49 9.66
C VAL A 16 -22.21 10.40 9.23
N ASN A 17 -21.92 11.41 8.41
CA ASN A 17 -22.93 12.30 7.87
C ASN A 17 -23.81 11.58 6.82
N PRO A 18 -25.03 12.06 6.53
CA PRO A 18 -25.78 11.57 5.38
C PRO A 18 -24.96 11.67 4.10
N ASP A 19 -25.07 10.66 3.25
CA ASP A 19 -24.36 10.57 1.96
C ASP A 19 -22.81 10.54 2.05
N GLU A 20 -22.25 10.39 3.25
CA GLU A 20 -20.82 10.21 3.49
C GLU A 20 -20.47 8.73 3.55
N ALA A 21 -19.38 8.32 2.87
CA ALA A 21 -18.87 6.96 3.01
C ALA A 21 -18.24 6.75 4.41
N VAL A 22 -18.42 5.54 4.96
CA VAL A 22 -17.93 5.15 6.30
C VAL A 22 -16.44 5.45 6.47
N LEU A 23 -15.60 5.09 5.47
CA LEU A 23 -14.17 5.34 5.52
C LEU A 23 -13.84 6.85 5.53
N ALA A 24 -14.55 7.65 4.75
CA ALA A 24 -14.31 9.09 4.72
C ALA A 24 -14.56 9.73 6.10
N ALA A 25 -15.64 9.32 6.75
CA ALA A 25 -15.96 9.75 8.11
C ALA A 25 -14.94 9.29 9.15
N ALA A 26 -14.47 8.04 9.04
CA ALA A 26 -13.41 7.50 9.90
C ALA A 26 -12.11 8.31 9.76
N ILE A 27 -11.65 8.54 8.52
CA ILE A 27 -10.46 9.35 8.23
C ILE A 27 -10.62 10.77 8.80
N ARG A 28 -11.76 11.41 8.59
CA ARG A 28 -12.04 12.77 9.09
C ARG A 28 -11.95 12.88 10.62
N GLN A 29 -12.29 11.79 11.33
CA GLN A 29 -12.28 11.75 12.79
C GLN A 29 -11.06 11.03 13.38
N GLY A 30 -10.07 10.69 12.55
CA GLY A 30 -8.83 10.09 13.00
C GLY A 30 -8.95 8.62 13.45
N ILE A 31 -9.97 7.91 12.97
CA ILE A 31 -10.15 6.47 13.25
C ILE A 31 -9.44 5.67 12.16
N GLY A 32 -8.50 4.84 12.55
CA GLY A 32 -7.67 4.06 11.64
C GLY A 32 -8.32 2.75 11.18
N LEU A 33 -9.36 2.83 10.32
CA LEU A 33 -9.84 1.64 9.61
C LEU A 33 -8.84 1.18 8.55
N PRO A 34 -8.78 -0.12 8.20
CA PRO A 34 -7.94 -0.58 7.11
C PRO A 34 -8.42 -0.04 5.76
N TYR A 35 -7.50 0.44 4.92
CA TYR A 35 -7.78 0.83 3.54
C TYR A 35 -6.52 0.98 2.68
N GLY A 36 -6.70 0.87 1.36
CA GLY A 36 -5.70 1.16 0.34
C GLY A 36 -6.22 2.24 -0.62
N CYS A 37 -6.95 1.85 -1.67
CA CYS A 37 -7.33 2.70 -2.82
C CYS A 37 -8.38 3.79 -2.56
N LYS A 38 -9.30 3.64 -1.64
CA LYS A 38 -10.44 4.52 -1.33
C LYS A 38 -11.57 4.58 -2.39
N ASP A 39 -11.50 3.82 -3.47
CA ASP A 39 -12.41 3.90 -4.63
C ASP A 39 -13.07 2.55 -5.01
N GLY A 40 -13.10 1.59 -4.09
CA GLY A 40 -13.78 0.32 -4.28
C GLY A 40 -13.03 -0.72 -5.13
N ALA A 41 -11.75 -0.49 -5.46
CA ALA A 41 -11.04 -1.35 -6.40
C ALA A 41 -10.19 -2.46 -5.74
N CYS A 42 -9.64 -2.25 -4.54
CA CYS A 42 -8.61 -3.15 -3.96
C CYS A 42 -9.11 -4.11 -2.89
N GLY A 43 -10.27 -3.89 -2.29
CA GLY A 43 -10.80 -4.75 -1.23
C GLY A 43 -10.14 -4.60 0.15
N SER A 44 -9.08 -3.78 0.32
CA SER A 44 -8.37 -3.63 1.60
C SER A 44 -9.23 -3.05 2.73
N CYS A 45 -10.31 -2.35 2.40
CA CYS A 45 -11.26 -1.79 3.37
C CYS A 45 -12.46 -2.71 3.64
N LYS A 46 -12.42 -3.95 3.16
CA LYS A 46 -13.50 -4.93 3.39
C LYS A 46 -13.55 -5.31 4.86
N CYS A 47 -14.73 -5.22 5.45
CA CYS A 47 -14.98 -5.70 6.81
C CYS A 47 -16.39 -6.27 6.92
N ARG A 48 -16.67 -6.98 8.01
CA ARG A 48 -17.98 -7.58 8.25
C ARG A 48 -18.88 -6.57 8.94
N LYS A 49 -20.07 -6.37 8.41
CA LYS A 49 -21.16 -5.62 9.03
C LYS A 49 -21.92 -6.58 9.95
N LEU A 50 -21.89 -6.31 11.25
CA LEU A 50 -22.62 -7.11 12.25
C LEU A 50 -24.05 -6.63 12.41
N GLU A 51 -24.26 -5.30 12.41
CA GLU A 51 -25.57 -4.67 12.56
C GLU A 51 -25.72 -3.46 11.64
N GLY A 52 -26.98 -3.13 11.31
CA GLY A 52 -27.35 -1.95 10.53
C GLY A 52 -27.45 -2.20 9.03
N SER A 53 -27.65 -1.12 8.27
CA SER A 53 -27.87 -1.16 6.83
C SER A 53 -27.03 -0.12 6.10
N VAL A 54 -26.52 -0.48 4.92
CA VAL A 54 -25.74 0.37 4.03
C VAL A 54 -26.21 0.21 2.59
N SER A 55 -25.93 1.20 1.76
CA SER A 55 -25.84 1.04 0.31
C SER A 55 -24.39 1.16 -0.13
N HIS A 56 -24.00 0.46 -1.20
CA HIS A 56 -22.69 0.59 -1.79
C HIS A 56 -22.74 1.50 -3.02
N GLY A 57 -21.76 2.41 -3.11
CA GLY A 57 -21.42 3.06 -4.36
C GLY A 57 -20.72 2.12 -5.34
N PRO A 58 -20.32 2.62 -6.54
CA PRO A 58 -19.59 1.82 -7.54
C PRO A 58 -18.36 1.16 -6.93
N HIS A 59 -18.17 -0.14 -7.19
CA HIS A 59 -17.01 -0.91 -6.75
C HIS A 59 -16.78 -2.10 -7.69
N GLN A 60 -15.61 -2.71 -7.61
CA GLN A 60 -15.25 -3.88 -8.40
C GLN A 60 -15.73 -5.17 -7.73
N ALA A 61 -16.28 -6.10 -8.51
CA ALA A 61 -16.76 -7.39 -7.99
C ALA A 61 -15.65 -8.21 -7.31
N LYS A 62 -14.38 -8.07 -7.74
CA LYS A 62 -13.24 -8.70 -7.06
C LYS A 62 -12.94 -8.12 -5.68
N ALA A 63 -13.32 -6.86 -5.44
CA ALA A 63 -13.15 -6.21 -4.14
C ALA A 63 -14.27 -6.60 -3.16
N LEU A 64 -15.49 -6.77 -3.66
CA LEU A 64 -16.66 -7.25 -2.92
C LEU A 64 -17.61 -7.97 -3.89
N SER A 65 -17.70 -9.29 -3.79
CA SER A 65 -18.63 -10.05 -4.62
C SER A 65 -20.07 -9.97 -4.07
N ALA A 66 -21.04 -10.28 -4.93
CA ALA A 66 -22.46 -10.32 -4.51
C ALA A 66 -22.70 -11.34 -3.38
N GLU A 67 -21.98 -12.46 -3.38
CA GLU A 67 -22.05 -13.47 -2.34
C GLU A 67 -21.48 -12.94 -1.01
N GLU A 68 -20.37 -12.22 -1.04
CA GLU A 68 -19.78 -11.60 0.15
C GLU A 68 -20.68 -10.49 0.70
N GLU A 69 -21.27 -9.65 -0.17
CA GLU A 69 -22.23 -8.62 0.24
C GLU A 69 -23.45 -9.27 0.92
N ALA A 70 -24.00 -10.34 0.32
CA ALA A 70 -25.10 -11.13 0.90
C ALA A 70 -24.71 -11.78 2.23
N ALA A 71 -23.43 -12.16 2.42
CA ALA A 71 -22.89 -12.67 3.67
C ALA A 71 -22.60 -11.58 4.71
N GLY A 72 -22.87 -10.30 4.40
CA GLY A 72 -22.75 -9.18 5.31
C GLY A 72 -21.40 -8.47 5.28
N PHE A 73 -20.56 -8.70 4.27
CA PHE A 73 -19.34 -7.91 4.08
C PHE A 73 -19.66 -6.57 3.42
N VAL A 74 -18.85 -5.55 3.75
CA VAL A 74 -18.97 -4.20 3.22
C VAL A 74 -17.60 -3.64 2.87
N LEU A 75 -17.54 -2.76 1.86
CA LEU A 75 -16.37 -1.93 1.56
C LEU A 75 -16.57 -0.57 2.20
N THR A 76 -15.88 -0.26 3.28
CA THR A 76 -16.07 0.99 4.02
C THR A 76 -15.83 2.24 3.18
N CYS A 77 -15.00 2.16 2.12
CA CYS A 77 -14.74 3.28 1.21
C CYS A 77 -15.92 3.62 0.29
N CYS A 78 -16.84 2.68 0.06
CA CYS A 78 -18.02 2.85 -0.81
C CYS A 78 -19.34 2.69 -0.05
N ALA A 79 -19.32 2.22 1.19
CA ALA A 79 -20.52 2.00 2.00
C ALA A 79 -21.04 3.31 2.58
N VAL A 80 -22.29 3.65 2.28
CA VAL A 80 -23.02 4.78 2.87
C VAL A 80 -24.07 4.22 3.82
N PRO A 81 -24.07 4.60 5.11
CA PRO A 81 -25.01 4.07 6.09
C PRO A 81 -26.41 4.64 5.93
N HIS A 82 -27.42 3.83 6.24
CA HIS A 82 -28.84 4.19 6.36
C HIS A 82 -29.38 3.99 7.78
N SER A 83 -28.58 3.42 8.66
CA SER A 83 -28.83 3.29 10.09
C SER A 83 -27.50 3.31 10.85
N ASP A 84 -27.55 3.33 12.16
CA ASP A 84 -26.37 3.04 12.97
C ASP A 84 -25.77 1.69 12.59
N LEU A 85 -24.44 1.55 12.63
CA LEU A 85 -23.70 0.38 12.19
C LEU A 85 -22.82 -0.19 13.30
N VAL A 86 -22.70 -1.53 13.31
CA VAL A 86 -21.67 -2.25 14.02
C VAL A 86 -20.81 -2.98 12.99
N LEU A 87 -19.52 -2.66 12.93
CA LEU A 87 -18.54 -3.29 12.05
C LEU A 87 -17.56 -4.15 12.84
N GLU A 88 -17.11 -5.26 12.25
CA GLU A 88 -16.04 -6.07 12.79
C GLU A 88 -14.76 -5.84 11.98
N SER A 89 -13.72 -5.30 12.63
CA SER A 89 -12.40 -5.15 12.05
C SER A 89 -11.33 -5.26 13.13
N ARG A 90 -10.40 -6.21 12.97
CA ARG A 90 -9.28 -6.41 13.90
C ARG A 90 -8.08 -5.55 13.59
N GLN A 91 -8.02 -4.97 12.40
CA GLN A 91 -6.91 -4.12 11.95
C GLN A 91 -7.13 -2.63 12.25
N VAL A 92 -7.97 -2.31 13.23
CA VAL A 92 -8.17 -0.91 13.66
C VAL A 92 -6.94 -0.46 14.46
N THR A 93 -6.33 0.63 14.03
CA THR A 93 -5.21 1.22 14.74
C THR A 93 -5.72 2.30 15.69
N ASP A 94 -5.36 2.19 16.95
CA ASP A 94 -5.76 3.10 18.02
C ASP A 94 -4.99 4.42 18.03
N GLU A 95 -3.82 4.42 17.43
CA GLU A 95 -2.91 5.54 17.53
C GLU A 95 -2.53 6.06 16.14
N ASN A 96 -2.67 7.38 16.00
CA ASN A 96 -1.96 8.16 14.99
C ASN A 96 -2.46 8.05 13.54
N ALA A 97 -3.76 8.22 13.32
CA ALA A 97 -4.13 8.82 12.04
C ALA A 97 -3.50 10.23 12.00
N PHE A 98 -2.34 10.35 11.37
CA PHE A 98 -1.74 11.66 11.19
C PHE A 98 -2.68 12.55 10.39
N GLN A 99 -2.70 13.83 10.76
CA GLN A 99 -3.55 14.81 10.08
C GLN A 99 -3.23 14.83 8.58
N ILE A 100 -4.25 14.61 7.75
CA ILE A 100 -4.15 14.78 6.31
C ILE A 100 -3.84 16.24 6.00
N LYS A 101 -2.76 16.46 5.26
CA LYS A 101 -2.33 17.79 4.84
C LYS A 101 -2.32 17.92 3.34
N LYS A 102 -2.78 19.06 2.85
CA LYS A 102 -2.69 19.47 1.47
C LYS A 102 -1.63 20.56 1.35
N MET A 103 -0.57 20.29 0.59
CA MET A 103 0.56 21.22 0.54
C MET A 103 1.22 21.28 -0.85
N PRO A 104 1.85 22.42 -1.20
CA PRO A 104 2.76 22.47 -2.32
C PRO A 104 4.06 21.73 -1.96
N VAL A 105 4.67 21.09 -2.95
CA VAL A 105 5.97 20.45 -2.84
C VAL A 105 6.83 20.80 -4.02
N ARG A 106 8.14 20.81 -3.84
CA ARG A 106 9.10 21.13 -4.90
C ARG A 106 9.84 19.86 -5.31
N VAL A 107 9.96 19.62 -6.61
CA VAL A 107 10.85 18.57 -7.14
C VAL A 107 12.29 18.89 -6.76
N ALA A 108 12.88 18.07 -5.91
CA ALA A 108 14.27 18.20 -5.46
C ALA A 108 15.23 17.49 -6.41
N SER A 109 14.88 16.27 -6.85
CA SER A 109 15.66 15.54 -7.85
C SER A 109 14.81 14.47 -8.54
N LEU A 110 15.26 14.09 -9.74
CA LEU A 110 14.75 12.94 -10.50
C LEU A 110 15.95 12.05 -10.86
N GLN A 111 15.97 10.86 -10.31
CA GLN A 111 17.02 9.89 -10.57
C GLN A 111 16.45 8.70 -11.35
N ARG A 112 17.00 8.37 -12.48
CA ARG A 112 16.62 7.17 -13.20
C ARG A 112 17.18 5.95 -12.48
N LEU A 113 16.29 5.09 -11.96
CA LEU A 113 16.63 3.86 -11.23
C LEU A 113 16.67 2.64 -12.15
N SER A 114 15.81 2.63 -13.20
CA SER A 114 15.81 1.66 -14.29
C SER A 114 15.27 2.31 -15.56
N PRO A 115 15.23 1.64 -16.72
CA PRO A 115 14.68 2.21 -17.96
C PRO A 115 13.26 2.77 -17.81
N ASP A 116 12.46 2.18 -16.93
CA ASP A 116 11.05 2.53 -16.70
C ASP A 116 10.72 3.00 -15.28
N VAL A 117 11.71 3.23 -14.41
CA VAL A 117 11.50 3.70 -13.04
C VAL A 117 12.35 4.94 -12.74
N ILE A 118 11.70 5.98 -12.23
CA ILE A 118 12.34 7.19 -11.69
C ILE A 118 12.13 7.24 -10.18
N GLY A 119 13.20 7.45 -9.43
CA GLY A 119 13.19 7.91 -8.06
C GLY A 119 12.93 9.42 -8.05
N LEU A 120 11.75 9.82 -7.62
CA LEU A 120 11.34 11.22 -7.52
C LEU A 120 11.48 11.67 -6.07
N ARG A 121 12.34 12.64 -5.83
CA ARG A 121 12.52 13.25 -4.52
C ARG A 121 11.81 14.60 -4.46
N LEU A 122 10.92 14.74 -3.47
CA LEU A 122 10.14 15.97 -3.25
C LEU A 122 10.61 16.65 -1.97
N GLN A 123 10.87 17.93 -2.03
CA GLN A 123 11.10 18.78 -0.86
C GLN A 123 9.76 19.28 -0.34
N LEU A 124 9.54 19.09 0.96
CA LEU A 124 8.36 19.58 1.70
C LEU A 124 8.60 21.01 2.20
N PRO A 125 7.54 21.80 2.48
CA PRO A 125 7.67 23.10 3.12
C PRO A 125 8.34 22.97 4.49
N ALA A 126 9.33 23.80 4.78
CA ALA A 126 10.04 23.79 6.07
C ALA A 126 9.16 24.22 7.25
N SER A 127 8.10 25.00 6.98
CA SER A 127 7.15 25.48 7.98
C SER A 127 6.13 24.43 8.42
N ASP A 128 6.06 23.29 7.73
CA ASP A 128 5.00 22.29 7.92
C ASP A 128 5.58 20.95 8.31
N VAL A 129 5.29 20.50 9.53
CA VAL A 129 5.69 19.16 9.96
C VAL A 129 4.77 18.14 9.29
N PHE A 130 5.28 17.39 8.33
CA PHE A 130 4.58 16.29 7.68
C PHE A 130 4.94 14.98 8.37
N LYS A 131 4.00 14.43 9.13
CA LYS A 131 4.15 13.15 9.82
C LYS A 131 3.47 12.05 9.04
N TYR A 132 4.09 10.88 8.95
CA TYR A 132 3.53 9.70 8.30
C TYR A 132 4.16 8.42 8.88
N HIS A 133 3.51 7.27 8.67
CA HIS A 133 4.10 5.97 8.90
C HIS A 133 4.84 5.49 7.64
N ALA A 134 5.99 4.84 7.83
CA ALA A 134 6.67 4.16 6.73
C ALA A 134 5.70 3.18 6.05
N GLY A 135 5.59 3.26 4.72
CA GLY A 135 4.64 2.47 3.92
C GLY A 135 3.37 3.21 3.49
N GLN A 136 3.03 4.35 4.10
CA GLN A 136 1.91 5.17 3.65
C GLN A 136 2.19 5.86 2.32
N TYR A 137 1.14 6.40 1.68
CA TYR A 137 1.21 7.06 0.38
C TYR A 137 0.72 8.51 0.42
N VAL A 138 1.04 9.25 -0.64
CA VAL A 138 0.49 10.59 -0.93
C VAL A 138 -0.25 10.57 -2.26
N GLU A 139 -1.18 11.49 -2.43
CA GLU A 139 -1.88 11.75 -3.70
C GLU A 139 -1.38 13.05 -4.33
N PHE A 140 -0.93 12.98 -5.58
CA PHE A 140 -0.77 14.18 -6.40
C PHE A 140 -2.14 14.71 -6.83
N LEU A 141 -2.32 16.01 -6.70
CA LEU A 141 -3.50 16.74 -7.15
C LEU A 141 -3.18 17.36 -8.51
N LEU A 142 -3.67 16.75 -9.57
CA LEU A 142 -3.43 17.21 -10.93
C LEU A 142 -4.31 18.41 -11.27
N ARG A 143 -3.94 19.17 -12.32
CA ARG A 143 -4.61 20.41 -12.71
C ARG A 143 -6.05 20.21 -13.20
N ASP A 144 -6.33 19.05 -13.77
CA ASP A 144 -7.65 18.63 -14.25
C ASP A 144 -8.58 18.07 -13.16
N GLY A 145 -8.10 18.02 -11.91
CA GLY A 145 -8.84 17.48 -10.77
C GLY A 145 -8.55 16.00 -10.51
N ASP A 146 -7.87 15.30 -11.41
CA ASP A 146 -7.47 13.93 -11.22
C ASP A 146 -6.48 13.80 -10.05
N ARG A 147 -6.44 12.61 -9.45
CA ARG A 147 -5.52 12.25 -8.37
C ARG A 147 -4.68 11.05 -8.76
N ARG A 148 -3.43 11.01 -8.32
CA ARG A 148 -2.53 9.85 -8.52
C ARG A 148 -1.80 9.54 -7.22
N SER A 149 -1.96 8.33 -6.75
CA SER A 149 -1.41 7.83 -5.49
C SER A 149 -0.02 7.22 -5.71
N TYR A 150 0.92 7.55 -4.81
CA TYR A 150 2.25 6.95 -4.78
C TYR A 150 2.71 6.74 -3.35
N SER A 151 3.15 5.52 -3.06
CA SER A 151 3.67 5.15 -1.74
C SER A 151 5.04 5.79 -1.51
N MET A 152 5.24 6.30 -0.29
CA MET A 152 6.52 6.89 0.11
C MET A 152 7.57 5.79 0.28
N ALA A 153 8.70 5.98 -0.37
CA ALA A 153 9.80 5.02 -0.41
C ALA A 153 10.85 5.25 0.68
N ASN A 154 10.70 6.27 1.51
CA ASN A 154 11.58 6.57 2.62
C ASN A 154 10.83 6.58 3.96
N ALA A 155 11.51 6.21 5.03
CA ALA A 155 10.95 6.26 6.37
C ALA A 155 10.97 7.70 6.95
N PRO A 156 10.05 8.05 7.88
CA PRO A 156 9.93 9.40 8.42
C PRO A 156 11.20 9.97 9.06
N HIS A 157 12.02 9.13 9.69
CA HIS A 157 13.26 9.56 10.35
C HIS A 157 14.32 10.05 9.37
N THR A 158 14.21 9.73 8.07
CA THR A 158 15.14 10.20 7.03
C THR A 158 14.89 11.66 6.65
N GLN A 159 13.82 12.28 7.16
CA GLN A 159 13.56 13.71 7.03
C GLN A 159 14.42 14.49 8.03
N THR A 160 15.68 14.68 7.73
CA THR A 160 16.62 15.37 8.60
C THR A 160 16.60 16.90 8.37
N GLU A 161 17.70 17.48 7.88
CA GLU A 161 17.86 18.92 7.68
C GLU A 161 16.95 19.49 6.57
N THR A 162 16.63 18.67 5.57
CA THR A 162 15.73 19.05 4.48
C THR A 162 14.55 18.10 4.42
N PRO A 163 13.37 18.50 4.95
CA PRO A 163 12.18 17.65 4.91
C PRO A 163 11.85 17.25 3.48
N GLY A 164 11.67 15.93 3.26
CA GLY A 164 11.38 15.43 1.93
C GLY A 164 10.88 14.00 1.93
N ILE A 165 10.17 13.66 0.86
CA ILE A 165 9.70 12.31 0.58
C ILE A 165 10.30 11.81 -0.73
N GLU A 166 10.52 10.51 -0.79
CA GLU A 166 10.98 9.78 -1.97
C GLU A 166 9.85 8.91 -2.49
N LEU A 167 9.67 8.90 -3.80
CA LEU A 167 8.66 8.10 -4.50
C LEU A 167 9.33 7.36 -5.66
N HIS A 168 8.92 6.11 -5.92
CA HIS A 168 9.38 5.37 -7.09
C HIS A 168 8.27 5.34 -8.13
N ILE A 169 8.47 6.04 -9.23
CA ILE A 169 7.47 6.22 -10.29
C ILE A 169 7.81 5.31 -11.46
N ARG A 170 6.96 4.32 -11.74
CA ARG A 170 7.07 3.52 -12.96
C ARG A 170 6.38 4.22 -14.12
N HIS A 171 7.00 4.24 -15.27
CA HIS A 171 6.42 4.75 -16.51
C HIS A 171 5.25 3.87 -16.96
N MET A 172 4.11 4.47 -17.10
CA MET A 172 2.93 3.88 -17.73
C MET A 172 2.65 4.67 -19.00
N PRO A 173 3.01 4.17 -20.17
CA PRO A 173 2.81 4.90 -21.44
C PRO A 173 1.35 5.34 -21.63
N GLY A 174 1.15 6.62 -21.94
CA GLY A 174 -0.18 7.25 -22.00
C GLY A 174 -0.73 7.71 -20.62
N GLY A 175 -0.01 7.47 -19.55
CA GLY A 175 -0.38 7.93 -18.21
C GLY A 175 -0.05 9.42 -18.02
N LYS A 176 -1.07 10.28 -17.84
CA LYS A 176 -0.93 11.74 -17.72
C LYS A 176 0.22 12.18 -16.81
N PHE A 177 0.32 11.60 -15.61
CA PHE A 177 1.35 11.97 -14.65
C PHE A 177 2.69 11.30 -14.96
N THR A 178 2.70 10.02 -15.29
CA THR A 178 3.96 9.30 -15.54
C THR A 178 4.64 9.79 -16.81
N ASP A 179 3.90 10.08 -17.88
CA ASP A 179 4.47 10.70 -19.09
C ASP A 179 5.11 12.08 -18.78
N GLN A 180 4.46 12.89 -17.92
CA GLN A 180 5.04 14.16 -17.47
C GLN A 180 6.34 13.93 -16.69
N VAL A 181 6.38 12.98 -15.76
CA VAL A 181 7.57 12.63 -14.97
C VAL A 181 8.73 12.23 -15.86
N PHE A 182 8.45 11.45 -16.91
CA PHE A 182 9.49 10.88 -17.80
C PHE A 182 9.91 11.79 -18.95
N SER A 183 9.15 12.87 -19.24
CA SER A 183 9.43 13.73 -20.40
C SER A 183 9.72 15.18 -20.05
N THR A 184 8.88 15.83 -19.24
CA THR A 184 8.91 17.29 -19.07
C THR A 184 9.20 17.78 -17.66
N MET A 185 9.00 16.91 -16.66
CA MET A 185 9.24 17.27 -15.25
C MET A 185 10.72 17.51 -15.00
N LYS A 186 11.01 18.54 -14.24
CA LYS A 186 12.40 18.94 -13.90
C LYS A 186 12.50 19.38 -12.45
N GLU A 187 13.72 19.43 -11.97
CA GLU A 187 14.02 20.03 -10.67
C GLU A 187 13.44 21.44 -10.54
N LYS A 188 12.99 21.76 -9.33
CA LYS A 188 12.32 23.00 -8.94
C LYS A 188 10.87 23.13 -9.41
N ASP A 189 10.32 22.22 -10.20
CA ASP A 189 8.89 22.20 -10.48
C ASP A 189 8.08 22.12 -9.19
N ILE A 190 6.95 22.83 -9.17
CA ILE A 190 6.03 22.84 -8.02
C ILE A 190 4.83 21.95 -8.33
N LEU A 191 4.61 21.01 -7.44
CA LEU A 191 3.48 20.09 -7.48
C LEU A 191 2.62 20.29 -6.21
N ARG A 192 1.46 19.67 -6.17
CA ARG A 192 0.59 19.65 -4.98
C ARG A 192 0.32 18.22 -4.58
N ILE A 193 0.49 17.93 -3.31
CA ILE A 193 0.16 16.64 -2.72
C ILE A 193 -0.83 16.77 -1.59
N GLU A 194 -1.47 15.66 -1.28
CA GLU A 194 -2.34 15.48 -0.12
C GLU A 194 -2.02 14.12 0.52
N GLY A 195 -1.95 14.09 1.84
CA GLY A 195 -1.63 12.88 2.61
C GLY A 195 -1.22 13.19 4.06
N PRO A 196 -0.76 12.18 4.81
CA PRO A 196 -0.54 10.79 4.40
C PRO A 196 -1.83 9.98 4.34
N TYR A 197 -1.87 8.98 3.48
CA TYR A 197 -2.97 8.04 3.33
C TYR A 197 -2.50 6.59 3.46
N GLY A 198 -3.45 5.70 3.66
CA GLY A 198 -3.23 4.25 3.69
C GLY A 198 -2.98 3.70 5.08
N SER A 199 -3.33 2.43 5.25
CA SER A 199 -3.13 1.65 6.48
C SER A 199 -2.00 0.62 6.35
N PHE A 200 -1.22 0.70 5.28
CA PHE A 200 -0.06 -0.15 5.05
C PHE A 200 1.16 0.41 5.80
N PHE A 201 1.40 -0.11 6.99
CA PHE A 201 2.56 0.20 7.83
C PHE A 201 2.82 -0.92 8.82
N LEU A 202 4.03 -0.95 9.39
CA LEU A 202 4.47 -2.01 10.28
C LEU A 202 3.66 -2.05 11.58
N ARG A 203 3.23 -3.24 11.99
CA ARG A 203 2.64 -3.51 13.30
C ARG A 203 3.77 -3.77 14.29
N GLU A 204 4.18 -2.72 15.02
CA GLU A 204 5.36 -2.74 15.89
C GLU A 204 5.13 -3.54 17.18
N ASP A 205 3.88 -3.71 17.58
CA ASP A 205 3.44 -4.49 18.75
C ASP A 205 3.52 -6.00 18.55
N SER A 206 3.72 -6.46 17.31
CA SER A 206 3.82 -7.88 16.99
C SER A 206 5.28 -8.37 17.04
N ALA A 207 5.47 -9.56 17.59
CA ALA A 207 6.75 -10.28 17.56
C ALA A 207 6.84 -11.33 16.43
N LYS A 208 5.79 -11.50 15.63
CA LYS A 208 5.72 -12.51 14.57
C LYS A 208 6.77 -12.24 13.48
N PRO A 209 7.42 -13.29 12.93
CA PRO A 209 8.26 -13.15 11.75
C PRO A 209 7.47 -12.59 10.56
N MET A 210 8.17 -11.94 9.64
CA MET A 210 7.56 -11.19 8.55
C MET A 210 7.97 -11.72 7.18
N ILE A 211 7.00 -11.78 6.28
CA ILE A 211 7.22 -11.86 4.84
C ILE A 211 6.96 -10.47 4.25
N LEU A 212 7.98 -9.88 3.64
CA LEU A 212 7.90 -8.62 2.89
C LEU A 212 7.83 -8.97 1.41
N LEU A 213 6.65 -8.85 0.81
CA LEU A 213 6.42 -9.23 -0.59
C LEU A 213 6.30 -7.97 -1.45
N ALA A 214 7.23 -7.78 -2.37
CA ALA A 214 7.22 -6.69 -3.33
C ALA A 214 7.08 -7.19 -4.77
N SER A 215 6.23 -6.53 -5.57
CA SER A 215 6.16 -6.71 -7.01
C SER A 215 6.49 -5.40 -7.72
N GLY A 216 7.56 -5.38 -8.49
CA GLY A 216 8.02 -4.19 -9.21
C GLY A 216 8.24 -2.99 -8.27
N THR A 217 7.57 -1.86 -8.54
CA THR A 217 7.64 -0.66 -7.69
C THR A 217 6.91 -0.77 -6.35
N GLY A 218 6.23 -1.89 -6.07
CA GLY A 218 5.80 -2.24 -4.72
C GLY A 218 6.96 -2.34 -3.73
N PHE A 219 8.19 -2.36 -4.21
CA PHE A 219 9.38 -2.22 -3.39
C PHE A 219 9.47 -0.87 -2.66
N ALA A 220 8.89 0.21 -3.19
CA ALA A 220 8.96 1.55 -2.58
C ALA A 220 8.49 1.58 -1.11
N PRO A 221 7.24 1.20 -0.76
CA PRO A 221 6.81 1.17 0.63
C PRO A 221 7.52 0.10 1.45
N ILE A 222 7.92 -1.03 0.87
CA ILE A 222 8.71 -2.06 1.55
C ILE A 222 10.11 -1.52 1.93
N LYS A 223 10.74 -0.73 1.06
CA LYS A 223 12.00 -0.02 1.38
C LYS A 223 11.82 0.87 2.60
N ALA A 224 10.73 1.64 2.66
CA ALA A 224 10.44 2.48 3.80
C ALA A 224 10.23 1.66 5.10
N LEU A 225 9.57 0.50 5.03
CA LEU A 225 9.44 -0.42 6.18
C LEU A 225 10.81 -0.92 6.66
N ILE A 226 11.69 -1.32 5.73
CA ILE A 226 13.05 -1.80 6.07
C ILE A 226 13.87 -0.70 6.74
N GLU A 227 13.85 0.53 6.21
CA GLU A 227 14.50 1.69 6.83
C GLU A 227 13.95 1.95 8.25
N HIS A 228 12.64 1.85 8.41
CA HIS A 228 11.99 2.03 9.71
C HIS A 228 12.40 0.94 10.70
N MET A 229 12.43 -0.33 10.26
CA MET A 229 12.89 -1.45 11.08
C MET A 229 14.32 -1.23 11.55
N GLN A 230 15.21 -0.80 10.67
CA GLN A 230 16.60 -0.52 11.01
C GLN A 230 16.70 0.61 12.04
N PHE A 231 16.02 1.72 11.82
CA PHE A 231 16.03 2.86 12.72
C PHE A 231 15.49 2.55 14.12
N LYS A 232 14.43 1.73 14.18
CA LYS A 232 13.80 1.31 15.45
C LYS A 232 14.52 0.14 16.13
N GLY A 233 15.52 -0.45 15.50
CA GLY A 233 16.19 -1.65 16.02
C GLY A 233 15.27 -2.87 16.12
N ILE A 234 14.33 -3.02 15.19
CA ILE A 234 13.42 -4.16 15.16
C ILE A 234 14.18 -5.39 14.65
N THR A 235 14.30 -6.40 15.50
CA THR A 235 15.13 -7.59 15.27
C THR A 235 14.33 -8.85 14.92
N ARG A 236 13.01 -8.78 14.82
CA ARG A 236 12.20 -9.93 14.42
C ARG A 236 12.55 -10.38 13.00
N PRO A 237 12.58 -11.70 12.73
CA PRO A 237 12.96 -12.22 11.42
C PRO A 237 12.10 -11.66 10.30
N ALA A 238 12.74 -11.28 9.20
CA ALA A 238 12.07 -10.79 8.00
C ALA A 238 12.69 -11.39 6.74
N VAL A 239 11.86 -11.76 5.77
CA VAL A 239 12.32 -12.20 4.46
C VAL A 239 11.68 -11.32 3.39
N LEU A 240 12.53 -10.59 2.66
CA LEU A 240 12.11 -9.81 1.50
C LEU A 240 12.07 -10.72 0.26
N TYR A 241 10.90 -10.92 -0.30
CA TYR A 241 10.68 -11.46 -1.64
C TYR A 241 10.37 -10.31 -2.58
N TRP A 242 11.25 -10.06 -3.55
CA TRP A 242 11.03 -9.01 -4.54
C TRP A 242 10.97 -9.58 -5.93
N GLY A 243 9.81 -9.47 -6.56
CA GLY A 243 9.52 -9.99 -7.90
C GLY A 243 9.59 -8.91 -8.98
N GLY A 244 10.20 -9.28 -10.11
CA GLY A 244 10.17 -8.53 -11.36
C GLY A 244 9.97 -9.48 -12.53
N ARG A 245 9.67 -8.96 -13.73
CA ARG A 245 9.68 -9.77 -14.96
C ARG A 245 11.10 -10.05 -15.39
N ARG A 246 11.96 -9.03 -15.36
CA ARG A 246 13.37 -9.08 -15.77
C ARG A 246 14.26 -8.67 -14.59
N PRO A 247 15.55 -9.04 -14.58
CA PRO A 247 16.46 -8.63 -13.52
C PRO A 247 16.56 -7.10 -13.33
N VAL A 248 16.42 -6.33 -14.41
CA VAL A 248 16.42 -4.86 -14.39
C VAL A 248 15.24 -4.25 -13.61
N ASP A 249 14.16 -5.01 -13.43
CA ASP A 249 13.02 -4.58 -12.62
C ASP A 249 13.33 -4.55 -11.11
N LEU A 250 14.40 -5.23 -10.70
CA LEU A 250 14.91 -5.23 -9.33
C LEU A 250 15.94 -4.10 -9.15
N TYR A 251 15.53 -2.88 -9.42
CA TYR A 251 16.33 -1.69 -9.70
C TYR A 251 17.15 -1.14 -8.52
N MET A 252 17.00 -1.68 -7.32
CA MET A 252 17.74 -1.28 -6.10
C MET A 252 18.36 -2.48 -5.37
N GLN A 253 18.80 -3.52 -6.09
CA GLN A 253 19.42 -4.70 -5.46
C GLN A 253 20.62 -4.31 -4.60
N ASP A 254 21.48 -3.39 -5.07
CA ASP A 254 22.65 -2.94 -4.30
C ASP A 254 22.27 -2.31 -2.98
N TRP A 255 21.18 -1.52 -2.96
CA TRP A 255 20.63 -0.96 -1.72
C TRP A 255 20.20 -2.06 -0.76
N VAL A 256 19.51 -3.10 -1.26
CA VAL A 256 19.09 -4.26 -0.44
C VAL A 256 20.33 -4.98 0.11
N GLN A 257 21.34 -5.27 -0.72
CA GLN A 257 22.57 -5.94 -0.28
C GLN A 257 23.27 -5.16 0.84
N ALA A 258 23.33 -3.84 0.73
CA ALA A 258 23.88 -3.00 1.80
C ALA A 258 23.08 -3.15 3.11
N ARG A 259 21.76 -3.26 3.06
CA ARG A 259 20.93 -3.48 4.27
C ARG A 259 21.13 -4.86 4.88
N LEU A 260 21.31 -5.90 4.07
CA LEU A 260 21.60 -7.26 4.59
C LEU A 260 22.86 -7.29 5.46
N ALA A 261 23.88 -6.50 5.11
CA ALA A 261 25.11 -6.41 5.89
C ALA A 261 24.89 -5.77 7.27
N GLU A 262 23.88 -4.93 7.43
CA GLU A 262 23.58 -4.17 8.64
C GLU A 262 22.42 -4.79 9.46
N MET A 263 21.62 -5.66 8.84
CA MET A 263 20.40 -6.24 9.41
C MET A 263 20.43 -7.77 9.32
N PRO A 264 21.11 -8.48 10.22
CA PRO A 264 21.28 -9.94 10.14
C PRO A 264 19.96 -10.74 10.22
N GLN A 265 18.87 -10.12 10.73
CA GLN A 265 17.53 -10.71 10.75
C GLN A 265 16.79 -10.61 9.41
N LEU A 266 17.29 -9.81 8.46
CA LEU A 266 16.71 -9.63 7.13
C LEU A 266 17.33 -10.61 6.14
N ARG A 267 16.52 -11.31 5.36
CA ARG A 267 16.94 -12.11 4.21
C ARG A 267 16.33 -11.56 2.94
N PHE A 268 16.96 -11.82 1.80
CA PHE A 268 16.49 -11.37 0.50
C PHE A 268 16.39 -12.51 -0.50
N VAL A 269 15.26 -12.64 -1.17
CA VAL A 269 14.98 -13.59 -2.23
C VAL A 269 14.51 -12.83 -3.47
N PRO A 270 15.41 -12.50 -4.40
CA PRO A 270 15.02 -11.91 -5.69
C PRO A 270 14.39 -13.00 -6.58
N VAL A 271 13.29 -12.66 -7.25
CA VAL A 271 12.55 -13.58 -8.13
C VAL A 271 12.27 -12.91 -9.46
N VAL A 272 12.60 -13.60 -10.56
CA VAL A 272 12.37 -13.10 -11.92
C VAL A 272 11.44 -14.05 -12.66
N SER A 273 10.32 -13.54 -13.18
CA SER A 273 9.30 -14.40 -13.81
C SER A 273 9.53 -14.65 -15.29
N ASP A 274 10.27 -13.79 -15.97
CA ASP A 274 10.42 -13.81 -17.45
C ASP A 274 11.87 -13.43 -17.85
N ALA A 275 12.85 -14.11 -17.25
CA ALA A 275 14.25 -13.92 -17.58
C ALA A 275 14.53 -14.41 -19.00
N LEU A 276 15.23 -13.60 -19.79
CA LEU A 276 15.68 -13.99 -21.11
C LEU A 276 17.12 -14.53 -21.04
N PRO A 277 17.57 -15.33 -22.03
CA PRO A 277 18.94 -15.87 -22.05
C PRO A 277 20.03 -14.79 -21.92
N GLU A 278 19.82 -13.62 -22.54
CA GLU A 278 20.74 -12.48 -22.45
C GLU A 278 20.85 -11.84 -21.06
N ASP A 279 19.89 -12.05 -20.17
CA ASP A 279 19.94 -11.57 -18.79
C ASP A 279 20.94 -12.35 -17.93
N GLN A 280 21.36 -13.55 -18.38
CA GLN A 280 22.24 -14.45 -17.62
C GLN A 280 21.79 -14.65 -16.17
N TRP A 281 20.49 -14.64 -15.92
CA TRP A 281 19.91 -14.76 -14.60
C TRP A 281 20.12 -16.16 -14.03
N THR A 282 20.76 -16.23 -12.87
CA THR A 282 21.02 -17.48 -12.14
C THR A 282 20.23 -17.61 -10.85
N GLY A 283 19.46 -16.56 -10.51
CA GLY A 283 18.61 -16.54 -9.32
C GLY A 283 17.30 -17.29 -9.52
N ARG A 284 16.40 -17.13 -8.56
CA ARG A 284 15.10 -17.80 -8.56
C ARG A 284 14.21 -17.31 -9.69
N THR A 285 13.50 -18.24 -10.34
CA THR A 285 12.56 -17.95 -11.44
C THR A 285 11.12 -18.29 -11.02
N GLY A 286 10.14 -17.69 -11.72
CA GLY A 286 8.72 -17.90 -11.50
C GLY A 286 8.01 -16.73 -10.81
N PHE A 287 6.83 -16.99 -10.27
CA PHE A 287 6.04 -15.96 -9.61
C PHE A 287 6.45 -15.77 -8.15
N VAL A 288 6.61 -14.52 -7.74
CA VAL A 288 7.15 -14.16 -6.42
C VAL A 288 6.31 -14.68 -5.26
N HIS A 289 4.97 -14.71 -5.38
CA HIS A 289 4.10 -15.26 -4.33
C HIS A 289 4.27 -16.77 -4.19
N GLN A 290 4.48 -17.51 -5.28
CA GLN A 290 4.74 -18.94 -5.25
C GLN A 290 6.11 -19.27 -4.63
N ALA A 291 7.08 -18.38 -4.81
CA ALA A 291 8.38 -18.53 -4.19
C ALA A 291 8.27 -18.56 -2.65
N VAL A 292 7.38 -17.79 -2.06
CA VAL A 292 7.11 -17.82 -0.62
C VAL A 292 6.55 -19.19 -0.20
N LEU A 293 5.57 -19.73 -0.91
CA LEU A 293 4.97 -21.04 -0.60
C LEU A 293 5.95 -22.21 -0.75
N GLN A 294 6.94 -22.09 -1.63
CA GLN A 294 8.00 -23.09 -1.75
C GLN A 294 8.94 -23.10 -0.54
N ASP A 295 9.12 -21.95 0.10
CA ASP A 295 9.99 -21.81 1.26
C ASP A 295 9.27 -21.97 2.60
N PHE A 296 7.96 -21.69 2.63
CA PHE A 296 7.12 -21.70 3.82
C PHE A 296 5.84 -22.53 3.58
N ALA A 297 5.81 -23.73 4.11
CA ALA A 297 4.62 -24.58 4.07
C ALA A 297 3.55 -24.12 5.07
N ASP A 298 3.93 -23.37 6.12
CA ASP A 298 3.06 -22.85 7.16
C ASP A 298 3.39 -21.38 7.45
N LEU A 299 2.40 -20.53 7.26
CA LEU A 299 2.45 -19.07 7.53
C LEU A 299 1.54 -18.68 8.71
N SER A 300 0.95 -19.63 9.43
CA SER A 300 -0.02 -19.36 10.53
C SER A 300 0.57 -18.48 11.65
N GLY A 301 1.88 -18.52 11.85
CA GLY A 301 2.61 -17.73 12.82
C GLY A 301 3.27 -16.47 12.23
N HIS A 302 3.01 -16.10 10.99
CA HIS A 302 3.68 -14.98 10.31
C HIS A 302 2.77 -13.76 10.13
N GLN A 303 3.40 -12.62 9.82
CA GLN A 303 2.74 -11.47 9.19
C GLN A 303 3.24 -11.32 7.76
N VAL A 304 2.36 -10.97 6.84
CA VAL A 304 2.70 -10.68 5.45
C VAL A 304 2.42 -9.22 5.14
N TYR A 305 3.42 -8.53 4.61
CA TYR A 305 3.31 -7.17 4.08
C TYR A 305 3.54 -7.22 2.58
N ALA A 306 2.47 -7.10 1.80
CA ALA A 306 2.48 -7.31 0.35
C ALA A 306 2.15 -6.04 -0.41
N CYS A 307 3.01 -5.66 -1.38
CA CYS A 307 2.81 -4.45 -2.14
C CYS A 307 3.17 -4.60 -3.63
N GLY A 308 2.36 -4.02 -4.52
CA GLY A 308 2.60 -3.97 -5.96
C GLY A 308 1.41 -4.31 -6.84
N ALA A 309 1.63 -5.06 -7.90
CA ALA A 309 0.61 -5.38 -8.90
C ALA A 309 -0.58 -6.14 -8.30
N PRO A 310 -1.85 -5.73 -8.60
CA PRO A 310 -3.03 -6.33 -8.02
C PRO A 310 -3.08 -7.85 -8.15
N ILE A 311 -2.78 -8.38 -9.33
CA ILE A 311 -2.80 -9.84 -9.56
C ILE A 311 -1.85 -10.61 -8.63
N VAL A 312 -0.70 -10.04 -8.30
CA VAL A 312 0.28 -10.67 -7.39
C VAL A 312 -0.24 -10.63 -5.95
N ILE A 313 -0.82 -9.51 -5.53
CA ILE A 313 -1.35 -9.32 -4.19
C ILE A 313 -2.57 -10.23 -3.95
N ASP A 314 -3.49 -10.26 -4.91
CA ASP A 314 -4.71 -11.07 -4.83
C ASP A 314 -4.37 -12.57 -4.79
N SER A 315 -3.44 -13.01 -5.67
CA SER A 315 -2.95 -14.40 -5.66
C SER A 315 -2.24 -14.75 -4.35
N ALA A 316 -1.36 -13.87 -3.86
CA ALA A 316 -0.67 -14.08 -2.61
C ALA A 316 -1.66 -14.23 -1.44
N LYS A 317 -2.65 -13.34 -1.33
CA LYS A 317 -3.66 -13.42 -0.27
C LYS A 317 -4.43 -14.73 -0.33
N ALA A 318 -4.95 -15.09 -1.51
CA ALA A 318 -5.73 -16.31 -1.70
C ALA A 318 -4.90 -17.57 -1.36
N ASP A 319 -3.70 -17.67 -1.92
CA ASP A 319 -2.87 -18.85 -1.77
C ASP A 319 -2.31 -18.99 -0.33
N TYR A 320 -1.89 -17.89 0.30
CA TYR A 320 -1.31 -17.96 1.66
C TYR A 320 -2.36 -18.30 2.71
N THR A 321 -3.59 -17.82 2.57
CA THR A 321 -4.68 -18.17 3.47
C THR A 321 -5.16 -19.60 3.24
N ALA A 322 -5.35 -20.01 1.98
CA ALA A 322 -5.90 -21.32 1.65
C ALA A 322 -4.88 -22.48 1.81
N LEU A 323 -3.59 -22.23 1.46
CA LEU A 323 -2.59 -23.30 1.34
C LEU A 323 -1.57 -23.31 2.49
N ALA A 324 -1.30 -22.15 3.11
CA ALA A 324 -0.29 -22.01 4.16
C ALA A 324 -0.86 -21.55 5.50
N GLY A 325 -2.18 -21.48 5.66
CA GLY A 325 -2.84 -21.18 6.92
C GLY A 325 -2.62 -19.79 7.49
N LEU A 326 -2.23 -18.80 6.64
CA LEU A 326 -2.08 -17.43 7.09
C LEU A 326 -3.43 -16.86 7.54
N PRO A 327 -3.53 -16.30 8.77
CA PRO A 327 -4.74 -15.59 9.18
C PRO A 327 -4.99 -14.38 8.30
N GLU A 328 -6.22 -14.14 7.88
CA GLU A 328 -6.56 -13.03 6.98
C GLU A 328 -6.20 -11.65 7.55
N ASP A 329 -6.32 -11.50 8.87
CA ASP A 329 -5.98 -10.27 9.61
C ASP A 329 -4.47 -10.05 9.79
N GLU A 330 -3.63 -11.01 9.38
CA GLU A 330 -2.17 -10.89 9.35
C GLU A 330 -1.61 -10.63 7.93
N PHE A 331 -2.51 -10.45 6.95
CA PHE A 331 -2.15 -10.04 5.59
C PHE A 331 -2.41 -8.54 5.41
N PHE A 332 -1.34 -7.75 5.34
CA PHE A 332 -1.36 -6.31 5.11
C PHE A 332 -0.96 -6.03 3.67
N ALA A 333 -1.80 -5.31 2.94
CA ALA A 333 -1.58 -5.11 1.51
C ALA A 333 -1.77 -3.66 1.05
N ASP A 334 -0.93 -3.26 0.08
CA ASP A 334 -1.11 -2.05 -0.73
C ASP A 334 -1.05 -2.43 -2.22
N SER A 335 -2.20 -2.47 -2.86
CA SER A 335 -2.37 -2.92 -4.25
C SER A 335 -2.40 -1.73 -5.19
N PHE A 336 -1.47 -1.67 -6.16
CA PHE A 336 -1.31 -0.56 -7.10
C PHE A 336 -2.25 -0.70 -8.29
N THR A 337 -3.53 -0.37 -8.08
CA THR A 337 -4.55 -0.40 -9.12
C THR A 337 -4.38 0.79 -10.06
N THR A 338 -4.17 0.52 -11.36
CA THR A 338 -4.09 1.55 -12.39
C THR A 338 -5.48 1.95 -12.92
N GLU A 339 -5.60 3.11 -13.58
CA GLU A 339 -6.85 3.49 -14.25
C GLU A 339 -7.24 2.49 -15.35
N ALA A 340 -6.26 1.84 -16.00
CA ALA A 340 -6.53 0.79 -16.97
C ALA A 340 -7.11 -0.48 -16.31
N ASP A 341 -6.67 -0.82 -15.12
CA ASP A 341 -7.24 -1.94 -14.34
C ASP A 341 -8.68 -1.63 -13.94
N LYS A 342 -8.94 -0.40 -13.48
CA LYS A 342 -10.30 0.04 -13.13
C LYS A 342 -11.25 0.01 -14.33
N ALA A 343 -10.78 0.42 -15.52
CA ALA A 343 -11.61 0.45 -16.73
C ALA A 343 -11.95 -0.95 -17.27
N LYS A 344 -11.05 -1.93 -17.13
CA LYS A 344 -11.29 -3.31 -17.59
C LYS A 344 -12.39 -3.99 -16.77
N ASP A 345 -12.39 -3.77 -15.46
CA ASP A 345 -13.35 -4.42 -14.55
C ASP A 345 -14.77 -3.81 -14.66
N LEU A 346 -14.89 -2.53 -15.08
CA LEU A 346 -16.18 -1.91 -15.41
C LEU A 346 -16.82 -2.43 -16.71
N GLN A 347 -16.04 -3.08 -17.59
CA GLN A 347 -16.54 -3.68 -18.82
C GLN A 347 -16.91 -5.16 -18.64
N ALA A 348 -16.50 -5.76 -17.53
CA ALA A 348 -16.76 -7.18 -17.22
C ALA A 348 -17.94 -7.39 -16.25
N SER A 349 -18.53 -6.32 -15.75
CA SER A 349 -19.74 -6.27 -14.91
C SER A 349 -20.95 -5.79 -15.71
#